data_ea7d4fd874c9c540649ff0d0dc65804a
#
_entry.id   ea7d4fd874c9c540649ff0d0dc65804a
#
_cell.length_a   1.000
_cell.length_b   1.000
_cell.length_c   1.000
_cell.angle_alpha   90.00
_cell.angle_beta   90.00
_cell.angle_gamma   90.00
#
_symmetry.space_group_name_H-M   'P 1'
#
loop_
_entity.id
_entity.type
_entity.pdbx_description
1 polymer ?
#
loop_
_entity_poly.entity_id
_entity_poly.type
_entity_poly.pdbx_seq_one_letter_code
_entity_poly.pdbx_strand_id
1 'polypeptide(L)'
;MDSELEYTTNGYSIALDAVLDIAGNMGDDIVSAMDGTVVQYSKEGDYGKHLRIQNGEVLTLYAHCSELLVQEGSTVKQGDVIAKVGATGRATGPHLHFEIRRDDRFINPELIFGSL
;
A
#
# COMPACT_ATOMS: atom_id res chain seq x y z
N MET A 1 11.45 4.78 -10.38
CA MET A 1 11.02 5.15 -9.43
C MET A 1 10.81 6.52 -9.34
N ASP A 2 10.11 6.83 -8.63
CA ASP A 2 9.73 8.10 -8.64
C ASP A 2 10.63 8.98 -7.92
N SER A 3 11.07 9.99 -8.57
CA SER A 3 12.03 10.90 -7.98
C SER A 3 11.46 11.69 -6.84
N GLU A 4 10.16 11.64 -6.67
CA GLU A 4 9.57 12.39 -5.59
C GLU A 4 9.57 11.65 -4.29
N LEU A 5 9.98 10.41 -4.29
CA LEU A 5 10.00 9.64 -3.08
C LEU A 5 11.28 9.94 -2.32
N GLU A 6 11.13 10.35 -1.08
CA GLU A 6 12.25 10.65 -0.24
C GLU A 6 12.06 10.08 1.13
N TYR A 7 13.15 9.62 1.75
CA TYR A 7 13.12 9.21 3.13
C TYR A 7 13.95 10.17 3.95
N THR A 8 13.47 10.45 5.14
CA THR A 8 14.32 11.14 6.09
C THR A 8 15.28 10.13 6.70
N THR A 9 16.21 10.61 7.48
CA THR A 9 17.19 9.72 8.08
C THR A 9 16.57 8.74 9.04
N ASN A 10 15.41 9.05 9.58
CA ASN A 10 14.74 8.10 10.46
C ASN A 10 13.79 7.18 9.71
N GLY A 11 13.67 7.34 8.41
CA GLY A 11 12.91 6.41 7.59
C GLY A 11 11.41 6.52 7.67
N TYR A 12 10.90 7.55 8.28
CA TYR A 12 9.47 7.60 8.54
C TYR A 12 8.72 8.63 7.75
N SER A 13 9.34 9.29 6.80
CA SER A 13 8.60 10.25 6.00
C SER A 13 8.76 9.94 4.54
N ILE A 14 7.66 10.06 3.81
CA ILE A 14 7.61 9.87 2.38
C ILE A 14 7.09 11.17 1.80
N ALA A 15 7.69 11.58 0.70
CA ALA A 15 7.23 12.78 0.02
C ALA A 15 5.78 12.63 -0.39
N LEU A 16 5.15 13.75 -0.63
CA LEU A 16 3.76 13.77 -0.98
C LEU A 16 3.56 13.13 -2.32
N ASP A 17 2.43 12.46 -2.51
CA ASP A 17 2.06 11.90 -3.81
C ASP A 17 3.17 11.04 -4.38
N ALA A 18 3.55 10.05 -3.65
CA ALA A 18 4.60 9.14 -4.07
C ALA A 18 4.02 7.86 -4.64
N VAL A 19 4.77 7.26 -5.56
CA VAL A 19 4.44 5.96 -6.14
C VAL A 19 5.67 5.09 -5.95
N LEU A 20 5.46 3.88 -5.47
CA LEU A 20 6.56 3.00 -5.11
C LEU A 20 6.22 1.59 -5.55
N ASP A 21 7.13 0.96 -6.30
CA ASP A 21 6.99 -0.45 -6.61
C ASP A 21 7.96 -1.22 -5.73
N ILE A 22 7.42 -2.10 -4.92
CA ILE A 22 8.17 -2.77 -3.89
C ILE A 22 8.27 -4.24 -4.22
N ALA A 23 9.48 -4.74 -4.38
CA ALA A 23 9.69 -6.14 -4.69
C ALA A 23 9.20 -7.00 -3.53
N GLY A 24 8.60 -8.12 -3.86
CA GLY A 24 8.11 -9.06 -2.88
C GLY A 24 7.90 -10.41 -3.51
N ASN A 25 7.64 -11.39 -2.66
CA ASN A 25 7.36 -12.74 -3.14
C ASN A 25 5.86 -12.96 -3.14
N MET A 26 5.41 -13.79 -4.08
CA MET A 26 3.99 -14.12 -4.16
C MET A 26 3.50 -14.61 -2.80
N GLY A 27 2.44 -13.99 -2.30
CA GLY A 27 1.85 -14.40 -1.03
C GLY A 27 2.41 -13.74 0.21
N ASP A 28 3.44 -12.90 0.08
CA ASP A 28 3.93 -12.17 1.25
C ASP A 28 2.83 -11.28 1.82
N ASP A 29 2.85 -11.12 3.13
CA ASP A 29 1.88 -10.25 3.79
C ASP A 29 2.13 -8.79 3.44
N ILE A 30 1.05 -8.08 3.17
CA ILE A 30 1.09 -6.64 3.03
C ILE A 30 0.34 -6.06 4.21
N VAL A 31 0.99 -5.13 4.91
CA VAL A 31 0.36 -4.50 6.07
C VAL A 31 0.03 -3.06 5.76
N SER A 32 -0.95 -2.54 6.47
CA SER A 32 -1.35 -1.15 6.28
C SER A 32 -0.25 -0.23 6.78
N ALA A 33 0.08 0.77 5.98
CA ALA A 33 1.12 1.73 6.33
C ALA A 33 0.64 2.75 7.35
N MET A 34 -0.66 2.78 7.63
CA MET A 34 -1.22 3.77 8.54
C MET A 34 -2.56 3.26 9.05
N ASP A 35 -3.04 3.87 10.14
CA ASP A 35 -4.42 3.68 10.57
C ASP A 35 -5.35 4.28 9.52
N GLY A 36 -6.51 3.70 9.33
CA GLY A 36 -7.47 4.29 8.41
C GLY A 36 -8.65 3.39 8.14
N THR A 37 -9.41 3.75 7.13
CA THR A 37 -10.61 3.03 6.72
C THR A 37 -10.44 2.61 5.27
N VAL A 38 -10.85 1.38 4.96
CA VAL A 38 -10.82 0.87 3.58
C VAL A 38 -11.95 1.55 2.83
N VAL A 39 -11.60 2.42 1.86
CA VAL A 39 -12.59 3.20 1.13
C VAL A 39 -12.80 2.67 -0.28
N GLN A 40 -11.97 1.75 -0.74
CA GLN A 40 -12.17 1.11 -2.03
C GLN A 40 -11.58 -0.28 -2.00
N TYR A 41 -12.25 -1.20 -2.69
CA TYR A 41 -11.87 -2.58 -2.77
C TYR A 41 -12.29 -3.03 -4.16
N SER A 42 -11.36 -3.48 -4.95
CA SER A 42 -11.67 -3.86 -6.33
C SER A 42 -10.76 -4.98 -6.77
N LYS A 43 -11.23 -5.78 -7.72
CA LYS A 43 -10.46 -6.90 -8.26
C LYS A 43 -10.19 -6.71 -9.75
N GLU A 44 -10.44 -5.54 -10.29
CA GLU A 44 -10.42 -5.33 -11.73
C GLU A 44 -9.53 -4.18 -12.11
N GLY A 45 -9.28 -4.07 -13.41
CA GLY A 45 -8.51 -2.99 -13.97
C GLY A 45 -7.03 -3.28 -13.97
N ASP A 46 -6.25 -2.26 -14.33
CA ASP A 46 -4.81 -2.39 -14.43
C ASP A 46 -4.17 -2.66 -13.07
N TYR A 47 -4.78 -2.22 -11.99
CA TYR A 47 -4.28 -2.49 -10.66
C TYR A 47 -4.56 -3.91 -10.18
N GLY A 48 -5.46 -4.62 -10.87
CA GLY A 48 -5.88 -5.94 -10.43
C GLY A 48 -6.58 -5.89 -9.10
N LYS A 49 -6.27 -6.81 -8.21
CA LYS A 49 -6.84 -6.76 -6.86
C LYS A 49 -6.14 -5.68 -6.08
N HIS A 50 -6.90 -4.71 -5.64
CA HIS A 50 -6.32 -3.56 -4.95
C HIS A 50 -7.30 -2.97 -3.97
N LEU A 51 -6.77 -2.21 -3.01
CA LEU A 51 -7.59 -1.45 -2.09
C LEU A 51 -6.96 -0.12 -1.76
N ARG A 52 -7.79 0.79 -1.28
CA ARG A 52 -7.36 2.10 -0.84
C ARG A 52 -7.77 2.29 0.60
N ILE A 53 -6.88 2.88 1.37
CA ILE A 53 -7.11 3.18 2.78
C ILE A 53 -6.96 4.67 2.95
N GLN A 54 -7.90 5.27 3.67
CA GLN A 54 -7.92 6.71 3.87
C GLN A 54 -7.87 7.04 5.34
N ASN A 55 -7.08 8.07 5.66
CA ASN A 55 -7.04 8.64 6.99
C ASN A 55 -6.93 10.15 6.80
N GLY A 56 -8.05 10.85 7.04
CA GLY A 56 -8.09 12.28 6.79
C GLY A 56 -7.80 12.57 5.33
N GLU A 57 -6.76 13.33 5.10
CA GLU A 57 -6.39 13.71 3.74
C GLU A 57 -5.32 12.81 3.13
N VAL A 58 -4.95 11.74 3.82
CA VAL A 58 -3.97 10.81 3.30
C VAL A 58 -4.68 9.60 2.75
N LEU A 59 -4.29 9.19 1.55
CA LEU A 59 -4.83 8.02 0.89
C LEU A 59 -3.67 7.13 0.48
N THR A 60 -3.76 5.83 0.81
CA THR A 60 -2.76 4.87 0.36
C THR A 60 -3.44 3.83 -0.51
N LEU A 61 -2.73 3.38 -1.53
CA LEU A 61 -3.20 2.37 -2.47
C LEU A 61 -2.26 1.20 -2.46
N TYR A 62 -2.83 -0.01 -2.45
CA TYR A 62 -2.09 -1.26 -2.45
C TYR A 62 -2.61 -2.10 -3.60
N ALA A 63 -1.79 -2.33 -4.63
CA ALA A 63 -2.26 -2.93 -5.87
C ALA A 63 -1.49 -4.18 -6.26
N HIS A 64 -2.04 -4.90 -7.22
CA HIS A 64 -1.51 -6.15 -7.79
C HIS A 64 -1.48 -7.27 -6.75
N CYS A 65 -2.39 -7.22 -5.79
CA CYS A 65 -2.45 -8.21 -4.73
C CYS A 65 -2.94 -9.55 -5.25
N SER A 66 -2.52 -10.63 -4.60
CA SER A 66 -3.09 -11.94 -4.90
C SER A 66 -4.37 -12.17 -4.11
N GLU A 67 -4.48 -11.53 -2.95
CA GLU A 67 -5.62 -11.73 -2.08
C GLU A 67 -5.83 -10.46 -1.26
N LEU A 68 -7.09 -10.08 -1.07
CA LEU A 68 -7.48 -8.95 -0.25
C LEU A 68 -8.14 -9.51 1.01
N LEU A 69 -7.63 -9.12 2.18
CA LEU A 69 -8.03 -9.72 3.44
C LEU A 69 -8.97 -8.86 4.27
N VAL A 70 -9.27 -7.66 3.82
CA VAL A 70 -10.19 -6.75 4.50
C VAL A 70 -11.22 -6.30 3.49
N GLN A 71 -12.30 -5.70 3.97
CA GLN A 71 -13.41 -5.30 3.12
C GLN A 71 -13.58 -3.80 3.16
N GLU A 72 -14.23 -3.29 2.14
CA GLU A 72 -14.56 -1.87 2.09
C GLU A 72 -15.39 -1.52 3.32
N GLY A 73 -15.04 -0.41 3.97
CA GLY A 73 -15.67 0.00 5.21
C GLY A 73 -14.96 -0.47 6.46
N SER A 74 -14.02 -1.41 6.35
CA SER A 74 -13.27 -1.88 7.52
C SER A 74 -12.35 -0.82 8.04
N THR A 75 -12.17 -0.79 9.36
CA THR A 75 -11.18 0.05 10.01
C THR A 75 -9.94 -0.79 10.24
N VAL A 76 -8.78 -0.25 9.90
CA VAL A 76 -7.50 -0.93 10.07
C VAL A 76 -6.54 -0.05 10.83
N LYS A 77 -5.55 -0.68 11.43
CA LYS A 77 -4.48 0.03 12.13
C LYS A 77 -3.17 -0.22 11.42
N GLN A 78 -2.25 0.71 11.59
CA GLN A 78 -0.91 0.56 11.05
C GLN A 78 -0.35 -0.80 11.49
N GLY A 79 0.15 -1.55 10.52
CA GLY A 79 0.69 -2.87 10.80
C GLY A 79 -0.27 -4.03 10.64
N ASP A 80 -1.57 -3.76 10.52
CA ASP A 80 -2.53 -4.85 10.27
C ASP A 80 -2.29 -5.46 8.90
N VAL A 81 -2.38 -6.79 8.80
CA VAL A 81 -2.26 -7.45 7.51
C VAL A 81 -3.55 -7.23 6.74
N ILE A 82 -3.43 -6.64 5.55
CA ILE A 82 -4.59 -6.25 4.76
C ILE A 82 -4.69 -6.99 3.43
N ALA A 83 -3.58 -7.55 2.94
CA ALA A 83 -3.56 -8.18 1.63
C ALA A 83 -2.32 -9.05 1.51
N LYS A 84 -2.20 -9.71 0.36
CA LYS A 84 -1.02 -10.53 0.05
C LYS A 84 -0.46 -10.12 -1.30
N VAL A 85 0.86 -10.15 -1.42
CA VAL A 85 1.55 -9.78 -2.65
C VAL A 85 1.14 -10.71 -3.77
N GLY A 86 0.94 -10.15 -4.94
CA GLY A 86 0.58 -10.93 -6.12
C GLY A 86 1.11 -10.29 -7.38
N ALA A 87 0.49 -10.66 -8.49
CA ALA A 87 0.84 -10.13 -9.80
C ALA A 87 -0.42 -9.96 -10.64
N THR A 88 -1.53 -9.63 -9.99
CA THR A 88 -2.80 -9.45 -10.70
C THR A 88 -2.82 -8.09 -11.39
N GLY A 89 -3.70 -7.96 -12.37
CA GLY A 89 -3.78 -6.75 -13.15
C GLY A 89 -2.62 -6.67 -14.13
N ARG A 90 -2.13 -5.46 -14.36
CA ARG A 90 -1.10 -5.25 -15.35
C ARG A 90 0.29 -5.31 -14.72
N ALA A 91 0.59 -6.41 -14.06
CA ALA A 91 1.89 -6.58 -13.42
C ALA A 91 2.71 -7.58 -14.21
N THR A 92 4.03 -7.41 -14.22
CA THR A 92 4.93 -8.30 -14.93
C THR A 92 5.54 -9.36 -14.02
N GLY A 93 5.30 -9.26 -12.73
CA GLY A 93 5.78 -10.24 -11.76
C GLY A 93 5.33 -9.81 -10.38
N PRO A 94 5.63 -10.62 -9.36
CA PRO A 94 5.15 -10.32 -8.00
C PRO A 94 5.81 -9.07 -7.46
N HIS A 95 4.99 -8.12 -7.08
CA HIS A 95 5.46 -6.91 -6.40
C HIS A 95 4.24 -6.19 -5.85
N LEU A 96 4.48 -5.27 -4.94
CA LEU A 96 3.45 -4.39 -4.43
C LEU A 96 3.59 -3.04 -5.11
N HIS A 97 2.53 -2.57 -5.75
CA HIS A 97 2.47 -1.22 -6.24
C HIS A 97 1.78 -0.39 -5.15
N PHE A 98 2.53 0.50 -4.55
CA PHE A 98 2.05 1.30 -3.43
C PHE A 98 2.03 2.76 -3.83
N GLU A 99 0.92 3.43 -3.55
CA GLU A 99 0.83 4.87 -3.77
C GLU A 99 0.40 5.54 -2.49
N ILE A 100 0.92 6.74 -2.28
CA ILE A 100 0.47 7.57 -1.19
C ILE A 100 0.20 8.96 -1.75
N ARG A 101 -0.94 9.52 -1.33
CA ARG A 101 -1.33 10.85 -1.74
C ARG A 101 -1.76 11.61 -0.53
N ARG A 102 -1.10 12.77 -0.26
CA ARG A 102 -1.45 13.54 0.73
C ARG A 102 -0.84 14.66 1.28
N ASP A 103 -0.99 15.19 2.32
CA ASP A 103 -0.34 16.31 2.83
C ASP A 103 0.76 15.94 3.74
N ASP A 104 1.32 16.43 4.61
CA ASP A 104 2.62 16.22 5.17
C ASP A 104 2.66 15.26 6.33
N ARG A 105 1.88 14.22 6.27
CA ARG A 105 1.99 13.19 7.29
C ARG A 105 3.15 12.29 7.02
N PHE A 106 3.63 11.65 8.06
CA PHE A 106 4.71 10.69 7.96
C PHE A 106 4.16 9.28 7.97
N ILE A 107 4.78 8.42 7.19
CA ILE A 107 4.41 7.02 7.09
C ILE A 107 5.68 6.22 7.19
N ASN A 108 5.63 5.12 7.91
CA ASN A 108 6.78 4.23 7.99
C ASN A 108 6.72 3.27 6.81
N PRO A 109 7.55 3.47 5.77
CA PRO A 109 7.47 2.62 4.59
C PRO A 109 7.89 1.19 4.86
N GLU A 110 8.60 0.94 5.95
CA GLU A 110 9.01 -0.41 6.28
C GLU A 110 7.88 -1.27 6.78
N LEU A 111 6.72 -0.69 7.07
CA LEU A 111 5.60 -1.47 7.54
C LEU A 111 4.72 -1.99 6.41
N ILE A 112 5.09 -1.76 5.15
CA ILE A 112 4.26 -2.22 4.06
C ILE A 112 4.22 -3.74 3.98
N PHE A 113 5.32 -4.39 4.29
CA PHE A 113 5.35 -5.85 4.41
C PHE A 113 5.40 -6.22 5.88
N GLY A 114 4.60 -7.19 6.27
CA GLY A 114 4.49 -7.56 7.67
C GLY A 114 5.76 -8.11 8.29
N SER A 115 6.71 -8.48 7.49
CA SER A 115 7.94 -9.08 8.01
C SER A 115 9.08 -8.08 8.15
N LEU A 116 8.85 -6.84 7.90
CA LEU A 116 9.95 -5.87 7.98
C LEU A 116 10.22 -5.37 9.38
#